data_9e41da35e00df96c253f9ed6d6c71740
#
_entry.id   9e41da35e00df96c253f9ed6d6c71740
#
_cell.length_a   1.000
_cell.length_b   1.000
_cell.length_c   1.000
_cell.angle_alpha   90.00
_cell.angle_beta   90.00
_cell.angle_gamma   90.00
#
_symmetry.space_group_name_H-M   'P 1'
#
loop_
_entity.id
_entity.type
_entity.pdbx_description
1 polymer ?
#
loop_
_entity_poly.entity_id
_entity_poly.type
_entity_poly.pdbx_seq_one_letter_code
_entity_poly.pdbx_strand_id
1 'polypeptide(L)'
;DVKVTQSSRYLVKRTGEKVFLECVQDMDHENMFWYRQDPGLGLRLIYFSYDVKMKEKGDIPEGYSVSREKKERFSLILESASTNQTSMYLCASSFTGPYNSPLHFGNGTRLTVT
;
A
#
# COMPACT_ATOMS: atom_id res chain seq x y z
N ASP A 1 11.80 17.16 5.20
CA ASP A 1 10.47 17.01 4.62
C ASP A 1 9.70 15.90 5.27
N VAL A 2 8.47 16.18 5.64
CA VAL A 2 7.53 15.14 6.04
C VAL A 2 6.88 14.56 4.79
N LYS A 3 6.85 13.22 4.70
CA LYS A 3 6.35 12.60 3.49
C LYS A 3 6.06 11.12 3.71
N VAL A 4 5.40 10.55 2.71
CA VAL A 4 5.18 9.11 2.60
C VAL A 4 6.26 8.54 1.69
N THR A 5 6.97 7.52 2.17
CA THR A 5 8.08 6.92 1.44
C THR A 5 7.79 5.45 1.14
N GLN A 6 7.87 5.08 -0.13
CA GLN A 6 7.82 3.69 -0.56
C GLN A 6 9.23 3.26 -0.91
N SER A 7 9.65 2.09 -0.43
CA SER A 7 11.06 1.71 -0.42
C SER A 7 11.66 1.48 -1.80
N SER A 8 10.85 1.13 -2.79
CA SER A 8 11.35 0.85 -4.14
C SER A 8 10.46 1.49 -5.18
N ARG A 9 11.07 2.01 -6.25
CA ARG A 9 10.32 2.56 -7.39
C ARG A 9 9.96 1.46 -8.40
N TYR A 10 10.80 0.46 -8.51
CA TYR A 10 10.64 -0.63 -9.48
C TYR A 10 11.03 -1.95 -8.84
N LEU A 11 10.21 -2.97 -9.01
CA LEU A 11 10.50 -4.34 -8.57
C LEU A 11 10.10 -5.30 -9.67
N VAL A 12 10.97 -6.28 -9.93
CA VAL A 12 10.67 -7.39 -10.85
C VAL A 12 10.74 -8.67 -10.03
N LYS A 13 9.65 -9.43 -10.04
CA LYS A 13 9.53 -10.66 -9.26
C LYS A 13 8.99 -11.75 -10.13
N ARG A 14 9.17 -13.00 -9.69
CA ARG A 14 8.64 -14.17 -10.40
C ARG A 14 7.35 -14.64 -9.78
N THR A 15 6.51 -15.24 -10.61
CA THR A 15 5.31 -15.94 -10.14
C THR A 15 5.67 -16.91 -9.01
N GLY A 16 4.90 -16.87 -7.94
CA GLY A 16 5.10 -17.73 -6.78
C GLY A 16 5.95 -17.14 -5.68
N GLU A 17 6.70 -16.07 -5.94
CA GLU A 17 7.50 -15.43 -4.90
C GLU A 17 6.62 -14.69 -3.90
N LYS A 18 7.08 -14.64 -2.65
CA LYS A 18 6.49 -13.78 -1.64
C LYS A 18 7.10 -12.39 -1.78
N VAL A 19 6.26 -11.38 -1.85
CA VAL A 19 6.70 -10.01 -2.09
C VAL A 19 6.20 -9.09 -0.99
N PHE A 20 7.08 -8.22 -0.50
CA PHE A 20 6.75 -7.19 0.47
C PHE A 20 6.93 -5.82 -0.17
N LEU A 21 5.89 -4.99 -0.10
CA LEU A 21 5.98 -3.58 -0.48
C LEU A 21 5.86 -2.77 0.81
N GLU A 22 6.88 -1.96 1.09
CA GLU A 22 6.96 -1.21 2.33
C GLU A 22 6.58 0.23 2.13
N CYS A 23 5.86 0.77 3.11
CA CYS A 23 5.48 2.17 3.12
C CYS A 23 5.71 2.73 4.51
N VAL A 24 6.37 3.89 4.58
CA VAL A 24 6.69 4.55 5.84
C VAL A 24 6.25 6.00 5.76
N GLN A 25 5.63 6.51 6.82
CA GLN A 25 5.31 7.94 6.93
C GLN A 25 5.76 8.44 8.29
N ASP A 26 6.21 9.69 8.31
CA ASP A 26 6.73 10.34 9.51
C ASP A 26 5.85 11.52 9.96
N MET A 27 4.57 11.47 9.61
CA MET A 27 3.63 12.55 9.88
C MET A 27 2.68 12.23 11.03
N ASP A 28 2.92 11.13 11.73
CA ASP A 28 2.10 10.68 12.85
C ASP A 28 0.63 10.45 12.44
N HIS A 29 0.43 9.96 11.22
CA HIS A 29 -0.89 9.67 10.69
C HIS A 29 -1.43 8.36 11.20
N GLU A 30 -2.69 8.34 11.65
CA GLU A 30 -3.36 7.12 12.07
C GLU A 30 -3.72 6.23 10.88
N ASN A 31 -4.14 6.83 9.77
CA ASN A 31 -4.66 6.08 8.65
C ASN A 31 -3.60 5.83 7.60
N MET A 32 -3.52 4.59 7.12
CA MET A 32 -2.65 4.26 5.98
C MET A 32 -3.41 3.37 5.01
N PHE A 33 -3.10 3.51 3.71
CA PHE A 33 -3.87 2.90 2.64
C PHE A 33 -2.92 2.32 1.58
N TRP A 34 -3.30 1.18 1.00
CA TRP A 34 -2.64 0.64 -0.17
C TRP A 34 -3.62 0.57 -1.33
N TYR A 35 -3.23 1.15 -2.45
CA TYR A 35 -3.98 1.15 -3.70
C TYR A 35 -3.16 0.51 -4.81
N ARG A 36 -3.85 0.04 -5.85
CA ARG A 36 -3.18 -0.24 -7.12
C ARG A 36 -3.84 0.59 -8.20
N GLN A 37 -3.02 0.99 -9.18
CA GLN A 37 -3.46 1.81 -10.29
C GLN A 37 -3.17 1.08 -11.58
N ASP A 38 -4.22 0.83 -12.36
CA ASP A 38 -4.13 0.12 -13.63
C ASP A 38 -4.79 0.95 -14.72
N PRO A 39 -4.33 0.82 -15.99
CA PRO A 39 -4.89 1.63 -17.07
C PRO A 39 -6.40 1.45 -17.18
N GLY A 40 -7.11 2.57 -17.26
CA GLY A 40 -8.56 2.59 -17.42
C GLY A 40 -9.37 2.25 -16.19
N LEU A 41 -8.73 1.89 -15.07
CA LEU A 41 -9.45 1.48 -13.85
C LEU A 41 -9.29 2.45 -12.69
N GLY A 42 -8.37 3.41 -12.80
CA GLY A 42 -8.10 4.35 -11.72
C GLY A 42 -7.49 3.68 -10.50
N LEU A 43 -7.58 4.34 -9.38
CA LEU A 43 -7.08 3.81 -8.10
C LEU A 43 -8.12 2.89 -7.50
N ARG A 44 -7.68 1.69 -7.08
CA ARG A 44 -8.55 0.73 -6.41
C ARG A 44 -7.93 0.37 -5.07
N LEU A 45 -8.70 0.48 -4.01
CA LEU A 45 -8.25 0.25 -2.64
C LEU A 45 -8.11 -1.25 -2.39
N ILE A 46 -6.93 -1.66 -1.91
CA ILE A 46 -6.63 -3.07 -1.61
C ILE A 46 -6.90 -3.35 -0.14
N TYR A 47 -6.21 -2.60 0.72
CA TYR A 47 -6.33 -2.68 2.18
C TYR A 47 -6.08 -1.31 2.79
N PHE A 48 -6.57 -1.13 4.01
CA PHE A 48 -6.24 0.06 4.77
C PHE A 48 -6.20 -0.27 6.26
N SER A 49 -5.71 0.69 7.05
CA SER A 49 -5.53 0.52 8.49
C SER A 49 -5.79 1.86 9.17
N TYR A 50 -6.60 1.83 10.23
CA TYR A 50 -6.91 3.02 11.02
C TYR A 50 -5.88 3.29 12.11
N ASP A 51 -5.09 2.26 12.48
CA ASP A 51 -4.17 2.36 13.59
C ASP A 51 -3.29 1.12 13.61
N VAL A 52 -2.34 1.10 14.56
CA VAL A 52 -1.45 -0.04 14.77
C VAL A 52 -2.26 -1.32 14.93
N LYS A 53 -1.83 -2.37 14.22
CA LYS A 53 -2.42 -3.72 14.24
C LYS A 53 -3.83 -3.81 13.71
N MET A 54 -4.36 -2.73 13.14
CA MET A 54 -5.67 -2.71 12.50
C MET A 54 -5.50 -3.01 11.03
N LYS A 55 -6.34 -3.90 10.50
CA LYS A 55 -6.33 -4.30 9.09
C LYS A 55 -7.75 -4.34 8.59
N GLU A 56 -8.03 -3.60 7.52
CA GLU A 56 -9.36 -3.56 6.92
C GLU A 56 -9.25 -3.84 5.43
N LYS A 57 -10.11 -4.71 4.93
CA LYS A 57 -10.16 -5.02 3.51
C LYS A 57 -10.74 -3.84 2.73
N GLY A 58 -10.09 -3.53 1.60
CA GLY A 58 -10.64 -2.59 0.63
C GLY A 58 -11.56 -3.31 -0.35
N ASP A 59 -11.58 -2.80 -1.58
CA ASP A 59 -12.47 -3.34 -2.62
C ASP A 59 -11.89 -4.58 -3.30
N ILE A 60 -10.57 -4.70 -3.35
CA ILE A 60 -9.91 -5.79 -4.08
C ILE A 60 -8.79 -6.43 -3.24
N PRO A 61 -9.12 -7.01 -2.08
CA PRO A 61 -8.08 -7.55 -1.18
C PRO A 61 -7.54 -8.93 -1.58
N GLU A 62 -8.19 -9.63 -2.51
CA GLU A 62 -7.83 -11.01 -2.86
C GLU A 62 -6.40 -11.08 -3.39
N GLY A 63 -5.62 -12.01 -2.85
CA GLY A 63 -4.22 -12.20 -3.22
C GLY A 63 -3.25 -11.35 -2.42
N TYR A 64 -3.75 -10.52 -1.52
CA TYR A 64 -2.95 -9.61 -0.71
C TYR A 64 -3.23 -9.79 0.78
N SER A 65 -2.24 -9.39 1.58
CA SER A 65 -2.43 -9.19 3.02
C SER A 65 -1.60 -7.97 3.41
N VAL A 66 -1.75 -7.53 4.66
CA VAL A 66 -1.03 -6.34 5.14
C VAL A 66 -0.57 -6.55 6.56
N SER A 67 0.37 -5.71 6.97
CA SER A 67 0.87 -5.69 8.34
C SER A 67 1.05 -4.24 8.78
N ARG A 68 0.56 -3.92 9.98
CA ARG A 68 0.72 -2.58 10.59
C ARG A 68 1.24 -2.76 12.02
N GLU A 69 2.49 -3.25 12.14
CA GLU A 69 3.08 -3.50 13.45
C GLU A 69 3.52 -2.22 14.14
N LYS A 70 3.78 -1.16 13.37
CA LYS A 70 4.14 0.16 13.86
C LYS A 70 3.26 1.20 13.20
N LYS A 71 3.00 2.30 13.89
CA LYS A 71 2.14 3.36 13.37
C LYS A 71 2.68 3.94 12.06
N GLU A 72 4.01 4.09 11.96
CA GLU A 72 4.64 4.72 10.81
C GLU A 72 4.83 3.79 9.61
N ARG A 73 4.56 2.47 9.74
CA ARG A 73 4.87 1.50 8.69
C ARG A 73 3.67 0.63 8.35
N PHE A 74 3.39 0.53 7.06
CA PHE A 74 2.29 -0.31 6.55
C PHE A 74 2.82 -1.11 5.37
N SER A 75 2.85 -2.43 5.53
CA SER A 75 3.41 -3.33 4.51
C SER A 75 2.29 -4.01 3.74
N LEU A 76 2.42 -4.04 2.41
CA LEU A 76 1.54 -4.84 1.56
C LEU A 76 2.28 -6.12 1.21
N ILE A 77 1.61 -7.25 1.35
CA ILE A 77 2.23 -8.57 1.20
C ILE A 77 1.49 -9.34 0.11
N LEU A 78 2.27 -9.83 -0.86
CA LEU A 78 1.80 -10.80 -1.84
C LEU A 78 2.36 -12.14 -1.41
N GLU A 79 1.51 -13.05 -0.92
CA GLU A 79 1.97 -14.34 -0.41
C GLU A 79 2.54 -15.22 -1.51
N SER A 80 1.95 -15.12 -2.70
CA SER A 80 2.40 -15.88 -3.86
C SER A 80 2.08 -15.03 -5.09
N ALA A 81 3.07 -14.32 -5.57
CA ALA A 81 2.88 -13.35 -6.65
C ALA A 81 2.36 -14.02 -7.91
N SER A 82 1.46 -13.34 -8.61
CA SER A 82 0.94 -13.81 -9.89
C SER A 82 1.04 -12.68 -10.91
N THR A 83 1.01 -13.04 -12.20
CA THR A 83 1.20 -12.07 -13.27
C THR A 83 0.14 -10.98 -13.29
N ASN A 84 -1.09 -11.30 -12.84
CA ASN A 84 -2.15 -10.29 -12.79
C ASN A 84 -1.96 -9.28 -11.66
N GLN A 85 -0.93 -9.44 -10.83
CA GLN A 85 -0.58 -8.46 -9.81
C GLN A 85 0.48 -7.46 -10.31
N THR A 86 0.90 -7.55 -11.55
CA THR A 86 1.71 -6.52 -12.20
C THR A 86 0.90 -5.23 -12.24
N SER A 87 1.40 -4.18 -11.57
CA SER A 87 0.66 -2.94 -11.44
C SER A 87 1.55 -1.85 -10.84
N MET A 88 1.02 -0.64 -10.76
CA MET A 88 1.60 0.44 -9.98
C MET A 88 0.91 0.45 -8.63
N TYR A 89 1.67 0.31 -7.54
CA TYR A 89 1.15 0.30 -6.18
C TYR A 89 1.44 1.62 -5.49
N LEU A 90 0.41 2.19 -4.90
CA LEU A 90 0.50 3.50 -4.24
C LEU A 90 0.07 3.38 -2.79
N CYS A 91 0.93 3.86 -1.90
CA CYS A 91 0.61 3.98 -0.49
C CYS A 91 0.20 5.43 -0.20
N ALA A 92 -0.71 5.59 0.74
CA ALA A 92 -1.14 6.90 1.20
C ALA A 92 -1.36 6.89 2.70
N SER A 93 -1.36 8.07 3.30
CA SER A 93 -1.68 8.22 4.72
C SER A 93 -2.48 9.50 4.94
N SER A 94 -3.20 9.54 6.08
CA SER A 94 -3.96 10.73 6.47
C SER A 94 -4.14 10.77 7.98
N PHE A 95 -4.44 11.97 8.49
CA PHE A 95 -4.83 12.14 9.90
C PHE A 95 -6.23 11.60 10.11
N THR A 96 -6.52 11.27 11.38
CA THR A 96 -7.87 11.07 11.85
C THR A 96 -8.33 12.36 12.53
N GLY A 97 -9.58 12.74 12.36
CA GLY A 97 -10.09 13.94 13.00
C GLY A 97 -11.53 14.22 12.64
N PRO A 98 -12.10 15.33 13.17
CA PRO A 98 -13.50 15.67 12.90
C PRO A 98 -13.74 16.14 11.47
N TYR A 99 -12.70 16.44 10.72
CA TYR A 99 -12.80 16.88 9.33
C TYR A 99 -12.11 15.89 8.43
N ASN A 100 -12.49 15.88 7.15
CA ASN A 100 -11.79 15.08 6.16
C ASN A 100 -10.36 15.57 6.05
N SER A 101 -9.42 14.64 6.18
CA SER A 101 -8.00 14.94 6.05
C SER A 101 -7.55 14.60 4.63
N PRO A 102 -6.67 15.41 4.04
CA PRO A 102 -6.14 15.07 2.73
C PRO A 102 -5.28 13.81 2.80
N LEU A 103 -5.28 13.05 1.72
CA LEU A 103 -4.40 11.91 1.57
C LEU A 103 -3.04 12.40 1.10
N HIS A 104 -1.98 11.84 1.70
CA HIS A 104 -0.60 12.09 1.28
C HIS A 104 -0.09 10.81 0.64
N PHE A 105 0.30 10.87 -0.62
CA PHE A 105 0.70 9.70 -1.38
C PHE A 105 2.22 9.55 -1.45
N GLY A 106 2.69 8.30 -1.44
CA GLY A 106 4.05 8.00 -1.82
C GLY A 106 4.23 8.10 -3.33
N ASN A 107 5.45 7.84 -3.79
CA ASN A 107 5.78 7.97 -5.21
C ASN A 107 5.41 6.77 -6.05
N GLY A 108 4.98 5.70 -5.42
CA GLY A 108 4.55 4.50 -6.12
C GLY A 108 5.67 3.49 -6.32
N THR A 109 5.28 2.24 -6.42
CA THR A 109 6.16 1.13 -6.77
C THR A 109 5.58 0.42 -7.96
N ARG A 110 6.30 0.39 -9.08
CA ARG A 110 5.88 -0.39 -10.23
C ARG A 110 6.39 -1.81 -10.06
N LEU A 111 5.48 -2.74 -9.88
CA LEU A 111 5.80 -4.16 -9.72
C LEU A 111 5.50 -4.88 -11.03
N THR A 112 6.48 -5.65 -11.49
CA THR A 112 6.30 -6.56 -12.63
C THR A 112 6.48 -7.98 -12.13
N VAL A 113 5.49 -8.83 -12.37
CA VAL A 113 5.56 -10.26 -12.02
C VAL A 113 5.62 -11.06 -13.32
N THR A 114 6.68 -11.84 -13.47
CA THR A 114 6.91 -12.64 -14.68
C THR A 114 6.69 -14.13 -14.46
#